data_34d2fce25ad4847917f9cabe1ebdc273
#
_entry.id   34d2fce25ad4847917f9cabe1ebdc273
#
_cell.length_a   1.000
_cell.length_b   1.000
_cell.length_c   1.000
_cell.angle_alpha   90.00
_cell.angle_beta   90.00
_cell.angle_gamma   90.00
#
_symmetry.space_group_name_H-M   'P 1'
#
loop_
_entity.id
_entity.type
_entity.pdbx_description
1 polymer ?
#
loop_
_entity_poly.entity_id
_entity_poly.type
_entity_poly.pdbx_seq_one_letter_code
_entity_poly.pdbx_strand_id
1 'polypeptide(L)'
;MTQLKAFIVEDSPVIRENLVAALEEMAPIRVVGNAEDETSAVGWLSRSENQCDLVVVDIFLKSGSGLGVLKAATKLPVPTKLVVLSNYATPDMRRKCLELGADRVFDKSNEIDALILYCCRLADGGTSTGELEPVA
;
A
#
# COMPACT_ATOMS: atom_id res chain seq x y z
N MET A 1 7.69 -12.12 -16.64
CA MET A 1 7.00 -11.01 -16.01
C MET A 1 7.38 -10.90 -14.55
N THR A 2 7.70 -9.72 -14.11
CA THR A 2 8.18 -9.51 -12.74
C THR A 2 7.03 -9.30 -11.78
N GLN A 3 7.05 -10.02 -10.67
CA GLN A 3 6.07 -9.79 -9.62
C GLN A 3 6.57 -8.69 -8.70
N LEU A 4 5.66 -7.83 -8.27
CA LEU A 4 5.96 -6.82 -7.27
C LEU A 4 5.84 -7.45 -5.88
N LYS A 5 6.77 -7.12 -5.02
CA LYS A 5 6.72 -7.56 -3.63
C LYS A 5 5.94 -6.54 -2.82
N ALA A 6 4.93 -6.98 -2.12
CA ALA A 6 4.07 -6.09 -1.36
C ALA A 6 4.05 -6.45 0.12
N PHE A 7 3.96 -5.42 0.93
CA PHE A 7 3.81 -5.53 2.38
C PHE A 7 2.47 -4.92 2.75
N ILE A 8 1.67 -5.65 3.51
CA ILE A 8 0.30 -5.24 3.82
C ILE A 8 0.17 -4.93 5.30
N VAL A 9 -0.38 -3.77 5.64
CA VAL A 9 -0.65 -3.37 7.02
C VAL A 9 -2.14 -3.24 7.20
N GLU A 10 -2.74 -4.20 7.90
CA GLU A 10 -4.18 -4.28 8.10
C GLU A 10 -4.45 -5.08 9.37
N ASP A 11 -5.23 -4.54 10.30
CA ASP A 11 -5.46 -5.19 11.58
C ASP A 11 -6.56 -6.24 11.58
N SER A 12 -7.43 -6.25 10.57
CA SER A 12 -8.47 -7.26 10.46
C SER A 12 -7.96 -8.49 9.71
N PRO A 13 -7.88 -9.66 10.34
CA PRO A 13 -7.41 -10.86 9.64
C PRO A 13 -8.25 -11.20 8.42
N VAL A 14 -9.57 -11.05 8.52
CA VAL A 14 -10.46 -11.37 7.40
C VAL A 14 -10.21 -10.43 6.22
N ILE A 15 -10.16 -9.13 6.50
CA ILE A 15 -9.92 -8.14 5.44
C ILE A 15 -8.54 -8.36 4.83
N ARG A 16 -7.54 -8.63 5.68
CA ARG A 16 -6.18 -8.84 5.21
C ARG A 16 -6.09 -10.04 4.27
N GLU A 17 -6.70 -11.16 4.67
CA GLU A 17 -6.68 -12.36 3.85
C GLU A 17 -7.37 -12.14 2.52
N ASN A 18 -8.52 -11.47 2.53
CA ASN A 18 -9.24 -11.19 1.30
C ASN A 18 -8.46 -10.27 0.38
N LEU A 19 -7.80 -9.28 0.95
CA LEU A 19 -6.99 -8.34 0.18
C LEU A 19 -5.78 -9.04 -0.44
N VAL A 20 -5.09 -9.87 0.34
CA VAL A 20 -3.95 -10.62 -0.17
C VAL A 20 -4.37 -11.51 -1.33
N ALA A 21 -5.48 -12.24 -1.15
CA ALA A 21 -5.96 -13.13 -2.20
C ALA A 21 -6.29 -12.35 -3.48
N ALA A 22 -6.98 -11.23 -3.34
CA ALA A 22 -7.36 -10.43 -4.50
C ALA A 22 -6.14 -9.89 -5.24
N LEU A 23 -5.17 -9.36 -4.50
CA LEU A 23 -3.97 -8.81 -5.11
C LEU A 23 -3.14 -9.88 -5.81
N GLU A 24 -3.00 -11.04 -5.17
CA GLU A 24 -2.19 -12.11 -5.77
C GLU A 24 -2.87 -12.78 -6.95
N GLU A 25 -4.20 -12.81 -6.96
CA GLU A 25 -4.94 -13.39 -8.07
C GLU A 25 -5.07 -12.45 -9.27
N MET A 26 -5.30 -11.18 -9.00
CA MET A 26 -5.70 -10.23 -10.04
C MET A 26 -4.60 -9.28 -10.48
N ALA A 27 -3.45 -9.31 -9.84
CA ALA A 27 -2.31 -8.47 -10.20
C ALA A 27 -1.05 -9.28 -10.03
N PRO A 28 0.06 -8.90 -10.69
CA PRO A 28 1.33 -9.61 -10.52
C PRO A 28 2.01 -9.15 -9.22
N ILE A 29 1.40 -9.51 -8.12
CA ILE A 29 1.82 -9.15 -6.77
C ILE A 29 2.15 -10.41 -5.98
N ARG A 30 3.21 -10.35 -5.20
CA ARG A 30 3.54 -11.37 -4.21
C ARG A 30 3.62 -10.68 -2.87
N VAL A 31 2.76 -11.06 -1.94
CA VAL A 31 2.77 -10.48 -0.60
C VAL A 31 3.87 -11.16 0.20
N VAL A 32 4.86 -10.37 0.62
CA VAL A 32 6.05 -10.89 1.30
C VAL A 32 6.00 -10.69 2.81
N GLY A 33 5.01 -9.96 3.30
CA GLY A 33 4.85 -9.76 4.74
C GLY A 33 3.59 -9.01 5.04
N ASN A 34 3.20 -9.02 6.31
CA ASN A 34 2.05 -8.26 6.77
C ASN A 34 2.23 -7.88 8.22
N ALA A 35 1.45 -6.90 8.67
CA ALA A 35 1.48 -6.45 10.06
C ALA A 35 0.08 -5.99 10.44
N GLU A 36 -0.22 -6.04 11.75
CA GLU A 36 -1.53 -5.65 12.27
C GLU A 36 -1.52 -4.29 12.95
N ASP A 37 -0.34 -3.78 13.28
CA ASP A 37 -0.25 -2.53 14.00
C ASP A 37 1.00 -1.75 13.56
N GLU A 38 1.09 -0.53 14.06
CA GLU A 38 2.18 0.37 13.68
C GLU A 38 3.54 -0.19 14.08
N THR A 39 3.67 -0.67 15.31
CA THR A 39 4.96 -1.14 15.82
C THR A 39 5.49 -2.31 14.98
N SER A 40 4.65 -3.29 14.71
CA SER A 40 5.06 -4.44 13.91
C SER A 40 5.41 -4.03 12.49
N ALA A 41 4.63 -3.11 11.93
CA ALA A 41 4.88 -2.64 10.57
C ALA A 41 6.21 -1.91 10.47
N VAL A 42 6.46 -0.98 11.38
CA VAL A 42 7.71 -0.22 11.38
C VAL A 42 8.90 -1.16 11.62
N GLY A 43 8.72 -2.13 12.51
CA GLY A 43 9.76 -3.12 12.76
C GLY A 43 10.12 -3.91 11.52
N TRP A 44 9.11 -4.37 10.78
CA TRP A 44 9.35 -5.12 9.57
C TRP A 44 10.07 -4.27 8.52
N LEU A 45 9.58 -3.04 8.32
CA LEU A 45 10.16 -2.13 7.33
C LEU A 45 11.58 -1.70 7.68
N SER A 46 11.92 -1.70 8.97
CA SER A 46 13.24 -1.25 9.41
C SER A 46 14.34 -2.27 9.16
N ARG A 47 13.99 -3.52 8.87
CA ARG A 47 14.99 -4.55 8.63
C ARG A 47 15.50 -4.49 7.20
N SER A 48 16.81 -4.42 7.04
CA SER A 48 17.40 -4.28 5.72
C SER A 48 17.15 -5.49 4.82
N GLU A 49 16.95 -6.66 5.40
CA GLU A 49 16.67 -7.86 4.62
C GLU A 49 15.24 -7.90 4.12
N ASN A 50 14.36 -7.10 4.69
CA ASN A 50 12.97 -7.03 4.27
C ASN A 50 12.83 -5.91 3.24
N GLN A 51 12.68 -6.29 1.98
CA GLN A 51 12.49 -5.31 0.92
C GLN A 51 11.18 -5.56 0.21
N CYS A 52 10.53 -4.48 -0.17
CA CYS A 52 9.29 -4.58 -0.93
C CYS A 52 9.19 -3.40 -1.88
N ASP A 53 8.37 -3.58 -2.91
CA ASP A 53 8.16 -2.57 -3.93
C ASP A 53 6.97 -1.69 -3.60
N LEU A 54 6.07 -2.20 -2.77
CA LEU A 54 4.79 -1.58 -2.48
C LEU A 54 4.39 -1.85 -1.05
N VAL A 55 3.92 -0.83 -0.36
CA VAL A 55 3.30 -0.96 0.95
C VAL A 55 1.84 -0.52 0.83
N VAL A 56 0.93 -1.39 1.25
CA VAL A 56 -0.49 -1.06 1.31
C VAL A 56 -0.86 -0.97 2.79
N VAL A 57 -1.31 0.20 3.22
CA VAL A 57 -1.52 0.44 4.64
C VAL A 57 -2.90 1.01 4.93
N ASP A 58 -3.56 0.46 5.94
CA ASP A 58 -4.78 1.03 6.49
C ASP A 58 -4.38 2.08 7.52
N ILE A 59 -5.08 3.19 7.52
CA ILE A 59 -4.78 4.29 8.44
C ILE A 59 -5.29 3.97 9.87
N PHE A 60 -6.45 3.34 9.97
CA PHE A 60 -7.07 3.09 11.27
C PHE A 60 -6.76 1.70 11.77
N LEU A 61 -5.69 1.59 12.56
CA LEU A 61 -5.24 0.33 13.13
C LEU A 61 -5.68 0.26 14.59
N LYS A 62 -5.80 -0.96 15.11
CA LYS A 62 -6.15 -1.17 16.52
C LYS A 62 -5.12 -0.51 17.43
N SER A 63 -3.87 -0.57 17.07
CA SER A 63 -2.79 -0.05 17.87
C SER A 63 -1.89 0.78 16.97
N GLY A 64 -1.72 2.05 17.33
CA GLY A 64 -0.96 2.98 16.52
C GLY A 64 -1.77 3.46 15.34
N SER A 65 -1.09 3.94 14.33
CA SER A 65 -1.73 4.56 13.18
C SER A 65 -0.97 4.24 11.89
N GLY A 66 -1.72 4.07 10.81
CA GLY A 66 -1.12 3.94 9.49
C GLY A 66 -0.35 5.19 9.09
N LEU A 67 -0.70 6.35 9.65
CA LEU A 67 0.06 7.57 9.37
C LEU A 67 1.50 7.45 9.86
N GLY A 68 1.69 6.79 11.01
CA GLY A 68 3.03 6.53 11.53
C GLY A 68 3.80 5.58 10.64
N VAL A 69 3.12 4.60 10.07
CA VAL A 69 3.73 3.68 9.12
C VAL A 69 4.20 4.43 7.88
N LEU A 70 3.37 5.35 7.37
CA LEU A 70 3.74 6.15 6.21
C LEU A 70 5.01 6.96 6.48
N LYS A 71 5.06 7.61 7.64
CA LYS A 71 6.23 8.41 8.01
C LYS A 71 7.49 7.56 8.03
N ALA A 72 7.40 6.37 8.61
CA ALA A 72 8.54 5.47 8.69
C ALA A 72 8.96 5.00 7.30
N ALA A 73 8.00 4.68 6.45
CA ALA A 73 8.27 4.16 5.12
C ALA A 73 8.95 5.20 4.22
N THR A 74 8.67 6.48 4.40
CA THR A 74 9.32 7.52 3.59
C THR A 74 10.81 7.65 3.89
N LYS A 75 11.26 7.08 5.00
CA LYS A 75 12.66 7.15 5.39
C LYS A 75 13.47 5.95 4.95
N LEU A 76 12.85 5.03 4.22
CA LEU A 76 13.55 3.85 3.75
C LEU A 76 14.59 4.21 2.71
N PRO A 77 15.75 3.52 2.71
CA PRO A 77 16.81 3.83 1.77
C PRO A 77 16.48 3.46 0.33
N VAL A 78 15.55 2.53 0.14
CA VAL A 78 15.13 2.07 -1.19
C VAL A 78 13.74 2.62 -1.49
N PRO A 79 13.53 3.23 -2.65
CA PRO A 79 12.21 3.76 -3.00
C PRO A 79 11.16 2.65 -2.98
N THR A 80 10.06 2.94 -2.32
CA THR A 80 8.95 2.01 -2.19
C THR A 80 7.66 2.80 -2.43
N LYS A 81 6.75 2.23 -3.21
CA LYS A 81 5.46 2.90 -3.42
C LYS A 81 4.60 2.72 -2.19
N LEU A 82 3.97 3.80 -1.77
CA LEU A 82 3.16 3.82 -0.55
C LEU A 82 1.71 4.07 -0.93
N VAL A 83 0.85 3.10 -0.63
CA VAL A 83 -0.56 3.17 -0.96
C VAL A 83 -1.38 3.05 0.31
N VAL A 84 -2.33 3.97 0.47
CA VAL A 84 -3.26 3.93 1.58
C VAL A 84 -4.57 3.33 1.11
N LEU A 85 -5.13 2.45 1.93
CA LEU A 85 -6.41 1.84 1.67
C LEU A 85 -7.26 2.02 2.93
N SER A 86 -8.31 2.83 2.85
CA SER A 86 -9.06 3.22 4.04
C SER A 86 -10.56 3.31 3.78
N ASN A 87 -11.35 3.01 4.80
CA ASN A 87 -12.79 3.20 4.75
C ASN A 87 -13.17 4.68 4.89
N TYR A 88 -12.21 5.51 5.28
CA TYR A 88 -12.46 6.92 5.54
C TYR A 88 -11.62 7.80 4.63
N ALA A 89 -11.67 7.53 3.34
CA ALA A 89 -10.87 8.28 2.36
C ALA A 89 -11.56 9.60 1.99
N THR A 90 -11.77 10.45 3.00
CA THR A 90 -12.32 11.78 2.78
C THR A 90 -11.27 12.66 2.08
N PRO A 91 -11.70 13.79 1.49
CA PRO A 91 -10.72 14.69 0.85
C PRO A 91 -9.63 15.14 1.81
N ASP A 92 -9.97 15.43 3.07
CA ASP A 92 -8.98 15.83 4.05
C ASP A 92 -8.00 14.72 4.37
N MET A 93 -8.51 13.49 4.53
CA MET A 93 -7.65 12.35 4.81
C MET A 93 -6.75 12.04 3.63
N ARG A 94 -7.28 12.11 2.41
CA ARG A 94 -6.48 11.89 1.21
C ARG A 94 -5.35 12.90 1.13
N ARG A 95 -5.66 14.17 1.36
CA ARG A 95 -4.64 15.22 1.33
C ARG A 95 -3.57 14.96 2.38
N LYS A 96 -3.97 14.61 3.59
CA LYS A 96 -3.01 14.36 4.66
C LYS A 96 -2.09 13.20 4.33
N CYS A 97 -2.63 12.12 3.79
CA CYS A 97 -1.82 10.97 3.43
C CYS A 97 -0.83 11.32 2.33
N LEU A 98 -1.27 12.06 1.34
CA LEU A 98 -0.38 12.47 0.26
C LEU A 98 0.73 13.37 0.79
N GLU A 99 0.41 14.27 1.72
CA GLU A 99 1.41 15.14 2.34
C GLU A 99 2.45 14.34 3.12
N LEU A 100 2.04 13.21 3.68
CA LEU A 100 2.94 12.35 4.44
C LEU A 100 3.73 11.39 3.57
N GLY A 101 3.53 11.45 2.26
CA GLY A 101 4.34 10.66 1.34
C GLY A 101 3.63 9.52 0.63
N ALA A 102 2.33 9.36 0.83
CA ALA A 102 1.59 8.33 0.10
C ALA A 102 1.56 8.68 -1.37
N ASP A 103 1.71 7.68 -2.22
CA ASP A 103 1.62 7.86 -3.66
C ASP A 103 0.18 7.84 -4.13
N ARG A 104 -0.66 7.06 -3.46
CA ARG A 104 -2.07 6.95 -3.79
C ARG A 104 -2.87 6.65 -2.54
N VAL A 105 -4.15 7.04 -2.57
CA VAL A 105 -5.11 6.72 -1.52
C VAL A 105 -6.33 6.13 -2.19
N PHE A 106 -6.77 4.97 -1.71
CA PHE A 106 -7.95 4.30 -2.25
C PHE A 106 -8.97 4.05 -1.16
N ASP A 107 -10.25 4.10 -1.53
CA ASP A 107 -11.35 3.81 -0.63
C ASP A 107 -11.59 2.29 -0.59
N LYS A 108 -11.57 1.72 0.60
CA LYS A 108 -11.77 0.28 0.79
C LYS A 108 -13.12 -0.20 0.28
N SER A 109 -14.13 0.64 0.38
CA SER A 109 -15.50 0.25 0.05
C SER A 109 -15.74 0.14 -1.44
N ASN A 110 -15.09 0.98 -2.24
CA ASN A 110 -15.46 1.03 -3.65
C ASN A 110 -14.30 1.29 -4.61
N GLU A 111 -13.06 1.24 -4.14
CA GLU A 111 -11.92 1.49 -5.02
C GLU A 111 -10.89 0.36 -5.04
N ILE A 112 -11.29 -0.84 -4.62
CA ILE A 112 -10.38 -1.99 -4.65
C ILE A 112 -9.96 -2.30 -6.09
N ASP A 113 -10.90 -2.18 -7.04
CA ASP A 113 -10.58 -2.41 -8.45
C ASP A 113 -9.54 -1.42 -8.96
N ALA A 114 -9.63 -0.18 -8.50
CA ALA A 114 -8.66 0.85 -8.88
C ALA A 114 -7.28 0.52 -8.30
N LEU A 115 -7.23 0.00 -7.09
CA LEU A 115 -5.97 -0.43 -6.49
C LEU A 115 -5.34 -1.56 -7.30
N ILE A 116 -6.13 -2.54 -7.69
CA ILE A 116 -5.65 -3.66 -8.48
C ILE A 116 -5.08 -3.18 -9.81
N LEU A 117 -5.81 -2.29 -10.47
CA LEU A 117 -5.36 -1.72 -11.74
C LEU A 117 -4.04 -0.95 -11.56
N TYR A 118 -3.94 -0.19 -10.48
CA TYR A 118 -2.71 0.54 -10.18
C TYR A 118 -1.54 -0.43 -10.04
N CYS A 119 -1.74 -1.54 -9.33
CA CYS A 119 -0.71 -2.55 -9.13
C CYS A 119 -0.29 -3.18 -10.46
N CYS A 120 -1.25 -3.47 -11.33
CA CYS A 120 -0.94 -4.02 -12.65
C CYS A 120 -0.07 -3.07 -13.45
N ARG A 121 -0.37 -1.78 -13.39
CA ARG A 121 0.40 -0.77 -14.10
C ARG A 121 1.83 -0.64 -13.55
N LEU A 122 1.95 -0.71 -12.24
CA LEU A 122 3.28 -0.67 -11.62
C LEU A 122 4.13 -1.86 -12.07
N ALA A 123 3.53 -3.04 -12.13
CA ALA A 123 4.24 -4.25 -12.51
C ALA A 123 4.70 -4.21 -13.96
N ASP A 124 3.98 -3.48 -14.80
CA ASP A 124 4.33 -3.33 -16.21
C ASP A 124 5.39 -2.25 -16.44
N GLY A 125 6.07 -1.84 -15.38
CA GLY A 125 7.00 -0.75 -15.49
C GLY A 125 6.30 0.57 -15.48
N GLY A 126 5.13 0.60 -14.87
CA GLY A 126 4.21 1.72 -14.91
C GLY A 126 4.67 2.95 -14.18
N THR A 127 5.94 3.13 -14.02
CA THR A 127 6.46 4.39 -13.53
C THR A 127 6.07 5.51 -14.46
N SER A 128 5.79 5.15 -15.68
CA SER A 128 5.31 6.11 -16.66
C SER A 128 3.84 6.34 -16.49
N THR A 129 3.37 6.15 -15.32
CA THR A 129 1.96 6.32 -15.02
C THR A 129 1.44 7.68 -15.40
N GLY A 130 2.30 8.67 -15.36
CA GLY A 130 1.87 10.01 -15.71
C GLY A 130 1.28 10.08 -17.09
N GLU A 131 1.87 9.39 -18.02
CA GLU A 131 1.38 9.42 -19.38
C GLU A 131 0.22 8.48 -19.57
N LEU A 132 0.06 7.52 -18.74
CA LEU A 132 -1.05 6.61 -18.86
C LEU A 132 -2.33 7.21 -18.35
N GLU A 133 -2.20 7.96 -17.28
CA GLU A 133 -3.37 8.55 -16.65
C GLU A 133 -4.14 9.46 -17.56
N PRO A 134 -3.50 10.34 -18.27
CA PRO A 134 -4.24 11.29 -19.09
C PRO A 134 -5.12 10.63 -20.12
N VAL A 135 -4.81 9.43 -20.41
CA VAL A 135 -5.58 8.70 -21.40
C VAL A 135 -6.97 8.43 -20.92
N ALA A 136 -7.10 8.39 -19.66
CA ALA A 136 -8.39 8.01 -19.08
C ALA A 136 -9.48 8.96 -19.50
#